data_f3aee3d26da31c60bae3c545edec8f8c
#
_entry.id   f3aee3d26da31c60bae3c545edec8f8c
#
_cell.length_a   1.000
_cell.length_b   1.000
_cell.length_c   1.000
_cell.angle_alpha   90.00
_cell.angle_beta   90.00
_cell.angle_gamma   90.00
#
_symmetry.space_group_name_H-M   'P 1'
#
loop_
_entity.id
_entity.type
_entity.pdbx_description
1 polymer ?
#
loop_
_entity_poly.entity_id
_entity_poly.type
_entity_poly.pdbx_seq_one_letter_code
_entity_poly.pdbx_strand_id
1 'polypeptide(L)'
;MTANESAADVPMPTWRDQAVARSLDSARVRAENRVQRFLDAAMDLMSESTSGQEFTVQEVVERSGQSLRSFYQYFGGKQELLLALFEETVRSTAEHLYERISRDDEPVDRLHDFVVEYYRLCRPESRGKTTKKRPPRALAEFAQHLLTAQPTEAARAFGPLVSLFEELLGEAAATGAIRADLNRRRIAGVVLEAIMFNVFSRTIGSPHLGDGDPAEELWDLIFQGMRNNS
;
A
#
# COMPACT_ATOMS: atom_id res chain seq x y z
N MET A 1 -29.69 19.57 42.98
CA MET A 1 -28.25 19.77 43.25
C MET A 1 -27.52 19.40 42.01
N THR A 2 -27.16 20.39 41.24
CA THR A 2 -26.54 20.31 39.93
C THR A 2 -25.04 20.22 40.10
N ALA A 3 -24.43 19.11 39.70
CA ALA A 3 -22.99 19.01 39.58
C ALA A 3 -22.61 19.58 38.20
N ASN A 4 -22.03 20.77 38.23
CA ASN A 4 -21.39 21.43 37.08
C ASN A 4 -20.01 20.79 36.88
N GLU A 5 -19.88 19.88 35.93
CA GLU A 5 -18.59 19.32 35.55
C GLU A 5 -17.83 20.38 34.78
N SER A 6 -16.80 20.91 35.43
CA SER A 6 -15.84 21.90 34.95
C SER A 6 -15.19 21.40 33.68
N ALA A 7 -15.48 22.05 32.56
CA ALA A 7 -14.65 21.93 31.34
C ALA A 7 -13.23 22.35 31.74
N ALA A 8 -12.29 21.43 31.65
CA ALA A 8 -10.88 21.69 31.90
C ALA A 8 -10.43 22.78 30.96
N ASP A 9 -10.04 23.94 31.53
CA ASP A 9 -9.46 25.07 30.84
C ASP A 9 -8.08 24.64 30.27
N VAL A 10 -8.07 24.26 28.99
CA VAL A 10 -6.81 23.96 28.27
C VAL A 10 -6.12 25.29 28.06
N PRO A 11 -4.96 25.54 28.69
CA PRO A 11 -4.28 26.83 28.58
C PRO A 11 -3.94 27.15 27.11
N MET A 12 -4.34 28.32 26.67
CA MET A 12 -4.00 28.80 25.31
C MET A 12 -2.48 28.80 25.12
N PRO A 13 -1.97 28.24 24.00
CA PRO A 13 -0.55 28.16 23.77
C PRO A 13 0.09 29.55 23.72
N THR A 14 1.20 29.72 24.40
CA THR A 14 1.91 30.99 24.44
C THR A 14 2.54 31.30 23.07
N TRP A 15 2.92 32.58 22.82
CA TRP A 15 3.63 32.94 21.59
C TRP A 15 4.92 32.14 21.38
N ARG A 16 5.58 31.74 22.48
CA ARG A 16 6.79 30.90 22.47
C ARG A 16 6.46 29.50 21.97
N ASP A 17 5.41 28.89 22.47
CA ASP A 17 4.94 27.55 22.03
C ASP A 17 4.56 27.56 20.57
N GLN A 18 3.88 28.61 20.11
CA GLN A 18 3.54 28.79 18.70
C GLN A 18 4.78 29.00 17.80
N ALA A 19 5.79 29.73 18.29
CA ALA A 19 7.03 29.91 17.54
C ALA A 19 7.84 28.61 17.42
N VAL A 20 7.93 27.84 18.50
CA VAL A 20 8.56 26.52 18.53
C VAL A 20 7.81 25.54 17.61
N ALA A 21 6.49 25.48 17.71
CA ALA A 21 5.66 24.62 16.86
C ALA A 21 5.88 24.92 15.36
N ARG A 22 5.85 26.20 14.94
CA ARG A 22 6.14 26.59 13.55
C ARG A 22 7.54 26.20 13.08
N SER A 23 8.54 26.31 13.98
CA SER A 23 9.91 25.89 13.66
C SER A 23 10.01 24.37 13.46
N LEU A 24 9.37 23.60 14.32
CA LEU A 24 9.31 22.13 14.23
C LEU A 24 8.56 21.68 12.96
N ASP A 25 7.41 22.29 12.66
CA ASP A 25 6.65 22.01 11.44
C ASP A 25 7.47 22.28 10.18
N SER A 26 8.17 23.41 10.13
CA SER A 26 9.05 23.72 9.02
C SER A 26 10.22 22.76 8.86
N ALA A 27 10.78 22.28 9.97
CA ALA A 27 11.84 21.27 9.97
C ALA A 27 11.31 19.90 9.51
N ARG A 28 10.13 19.52 9.98
CA ARG A 28 9.42 18.30 9.60
C ARG A 28 9.14 18.27 8.08
N VAL A 29 8.52 19.32 7.54
CA VAL A 29 8.23 19.41 6.10
C VAL A 29 9.51 19.31 5.26
N ARG A 30 10.62 19.94 5.69
CA ARG A 30 11.90 19.81 4.99
C ARG A 30 12.45 18.39 5.05
N ALA A 31 12.28 17.69 6.17
CA ALA A 31 12.71 16.30 6.32
C ALA A 31 11.87 15.36 5.44
N GLU A 32 10.54 15.49 5.46
CA GLU A 32 9.62 14.75 4.61
C GLU A 32 9.94 14.94 3.13
N ASN A 33 10.18 16.17 2.68
CA ASN A 33 10.56 16.45 1.29
C ASN A 33 11.91 15.83 0.89
N ARG A 34 12.86 15.68 1.83
CA ARG A 34 14.13 14.98 1.54
C ARG A 34 13.93 13.48 1.41
N VAL A 35 13.17 12.89 2.33
CA VAL A 35 12.80 11.47 2.26
C VAL A 35 12.09 11.20 0.94
N GLN A 36 11.11 12.02 0.56
CA GLN A 36 10.37 11.84 -0.69
C GLN A 36 11.29 11.85 -1.91
N ARG A 37 12.28 12.75 -1.98
CA ARG A 37 13.25 12.78 -3.08
C ARG A 37 14.06 11.49 -3.20
N PHE A 38 14.42 10.86 -2.08
CA PHE A 38 15.10 9.56 -2.12
C PHE A 38 14.18 8.45 -2.62
N LEU A 39 12.91 8.46 -2.18
CA LEU A 39 11.90 7.49 -2.65
C LEU A 39 11.63 7.64 -4.14
N ASP A 40 11.44 8.87 -4.62
CA ASP A 40 11.23 9.16 -6.04
C ASP A 40 12.42 8.71 -6.89
N ALA A 41 13.65 9.01 -6.43
CA ALA A 41 14.87 8.58 -7.13
C ALA A 41 15.01 7.06 -7.19
N ALA A 42 14.68 6.35 -6.11
CA ALA A 42 14.71 4.89 -6.08
C ALA A 42 13.63 4.30 -7.01
N MET A 43 12.42 4.87 -7.02
CA MET A 43 11.35 4.46 -7.92
C MET A 43 11.72 4.64 -9.39
N ASP A 44 12.31 5.77 -9.74
CA ASP A 44 12.78 6.05 -11.10
C ASP A 44 13.85 5.02 -11.54
N LEU A 45 14.87 4.77 -10.70
CA LEU A 45 15.93 3.79 -10.97
C LEU A 45 15.38 2.38 -11.15
N MET A 46 14.40 1.97 -10.30
CA MET A 46 13.74 0.67 -10.45
C MET A 46 12.93 0.56 -11.73
N SER A 47 12.30 1.64 -12.16
CA SER A 47 11.48 1.69 -13.38
C SER A 47 12.32 1.69 -14.66
N GLU A 48 13.52 2.27 -14.63
CA GLU A 48 14.47 2.30 -15.72
C GLU A 48 15.23 0.98 -15.91
N SER A 49 15.33 0.17 -14.85
CA SER A 49 16.09 -1.07 -14.85
C SER A 49 15.43 -2.13 -15.75
N THR A 50 16.08 -2.44 -16.86
CA THR A 50 15.54 -3.34 -17.92
C THR A 50 15.82 -4.82 -17.69
N SER A 51 16.70 -5.18 -16.74
CA SER A 51 17.20 -6.58 -16.64
C SER A 51 17.77 -6.95 -15.27
N GLY A 52 17.01 -6.75 -14.19
CA GLY A 52 17.46 -7.24 -12.88
C GLY A 52 18.73 -6.57 -12.33
N GLN A 53 19.18 -5.49 -12.94
CA GLN A 53 20.31 -4.72 -12.44
C GLN A 53 19.86 -3.95 -11.21
N GLU A 54 20.39 -4.30 -10.07
CA GLU A 54 20.11 -3.62 -8.82
C GLU A 54 20.77 -2.25 -8.79
N PHE A 55 20.00 -1.22 -8.42
CA PHE A 55 20.56 0.11 -8.18
C PHE A 55 21.38 0.13 -6.86
N THR A 56 22.29 1.07 -6.75
CA THR A 56 23.12 1.32 -5.57
C THR A 56 22.61 2.55 -4.80
N VAL A 57 22.99 2.65 -3.51
CA VAL A 57 22.73 3.86 -2.70
C VAL A 57 23.36 5.10 -3.35
N GLN A 58 24.52 4.95 -3.98
CA GLN A 58 25.21 6.06 -4.64
C GLN A 58 24.36 6.62 -5.79
N GLU A 59 23.80 5.76 -6.65
CA GLU A 59 22.91 6.19 -7.75
C GLU A 59 21.64 6.88 -7.23
N VAL A 60 21.06 6.42 -6.11
CA VAL A 60 19.91 7.11 -5.47
C VAL A 60 20.31 8.51 -4.99
N VAL A 61 21.46 8.63 -4.34
CA VAL A 61 21.99 9.91 -3.86
C VAL A 61 22.22 10.89 -5.01
N GLU A 62 22.85 10.43 -6.08
CA GLU A 62 23.08 11.24 -7.28
C GLU A 62 21.77 11.67 -7.95
N ARG A 63 20.84 10.73 -8.17
CA ARG A 63 19.54 10.98 -8.79
C ARG A 63 18.67 11.93 -7.96
N SER A 64 18.68 11.80 -6.63
CA SER A 64 17.89 12.65 -5.72
C SER A 64 18.46 14.06 -5.55
N GLY A 65 19.70 14.31 -5.97
CA GLY A 65 20.42 15.55 -5.76
C GLY A 65 20.71 15.83 -4.27
N GLN A 66 20.78 14.78 -3.45
CA GLN A 66 21.07 14.84 -2.02
C GLN A 66 22.50 14.38 -1.73
N SER A 67 22.95 14.50 -0.47
CA SER A 67 24.25 13.98 -0.04
C SER A 67 24.13 12.59 0.55
N LEU A 68 25.20 11.80 0.46
CA LEU A 68 25.29 10.48 1.10
C LEU A 68 25.11 10.59 2.63
N ARG A 69 25.61 11.66 3.24
CA ARG A 69 25.38 11.96 4.67
C ARG A 69 23.89 12.15 4.96
N SER A 70 23.17 12.87 4.09
CA SER A 70 21.73 13.06 4.24
C SER A 70 20.98 11.73 4.10
N PHE A 71 21.41 10.85 3.20
CA PHE A 71 20.81 9.52 3.06
C PHE A 71 20.90 8.73 4.37
N TYR A 72 22.09 8.62 4.95
CA TYR A 72 22.29 7.87 6.20
C TYR A 72 21.69 8.51 7.46
N GLN A 73 21.18 9.75 7.37
CA GLN A 73 20.34 10.34 8.42
C GLN A 73 18.93 9.76 8.47
N TYR A 74 18.42 9.24 7.33
CA TYR A 74 17.05 8.75 7.21
C TYR A 74 16.95 7.24 7.01
N PHE A 75 17.96 6.62 6.41
CA PHE A 75 17.97 5.21 6.08
C PHE A 75 19.29 4.56 6.51
N GLY A 76 19.22 3.43 7.20
CA GLY A 76 20.39 2.64 7.56
C GLY A 76 21.05 1.94 6.37
N GLY A 77 20.40 1.92 5.20
CA GLY A 77 20.91 1.31 3.98
C GLY A 77 19.83 1.13 2.91
N LYS A 78 20.19 0.46 1.81
CA LYS A 78 19.30 0.19 0.67
C LYS A 78 18.04 -0.58 1.09
N GLN A 79 18.18 -1.54 2.00
CA GLN A 79 17.05 -2.37 2.43
C GLN A 79 15.96 -1.55 3.14
N GLU A 80 16.37 -0.62 3.99
CA GLU A 80 15.42 0.27 4.70
C GLU A 80 14.77 1.26 3.74
N LEU A 81 15.51 1.78 2.76
CA LEU A 81 14.93 2.57 1.67
C LEU A 81 13.88 1.80 0.87
N LEU A 82 14.17 0.54 0.52
CA LEU A 82 13.23 -0.31 -0.22
C LEU A 82 11.97 -0.61 0.59
N LEU A 83 12.12 -0.84 1.90
CA LEU A 83 10.97 -1.04 2.79
C LEU A 83 10.11 0.22 2.87
N ALA A 84 10.72 1.38 3.06
CA ALA A 84 10.00 2.66 3.07
C ALA A 84 9.30 2.95 1.73
N LEU A 85 9.96 2.66 0.61
CA LEU A 85 9.37 2.78 -0.73
C LEU A 85 8.16 1.84 -0.90
N PHE A 86 8.27 0.63 -0.42
CA PHE A 86 7.19 -0.35 -0.46
C PHE A 86 6.00 0.09 0.41
N GLU A 87 6.25 0.51 1.66
CA GLU A 87 5.22 1.04 2.56
C GLU A 87 4.48 2.23 1.95
N GLU A 88 5.22 3.17 1.33
CA GLU A 88 4.64 4.32 0.63
C GLU A 88 3.79 3.91 -0.57
N THR A 89 4.26 2.92 -1.35
CA THR A 89 3.51 2.38 -2.49
C THR A 89 2.21 1.71 -2.03
N VAL A 90 2.25 0.92 -0.97
CA VAL A 90 1.06 0.26 -0.42
C VAL A 90 0.07 1.29 0.12
N ARG A 91 0.55 2.32 0.83
CA ARG A 91 -0.28 3.40 1.35
C ARG A 91 -0.98 4.17 0.22
N SER A 92 -0.21 4.58 -0.79
CA SER A 92 -0.75 5.27 -1.97
C SER A 92 -1.75 4.39 -2.76
N THR A 93 -1.51 3.08 -2.81
CA THR A 93 -2.44 2.13 -3.42
C THR A 93 -3.74 2.05 -2.64
N ALA A 94 -3.68 1.99 -1.31
CA ALA A 94 -4.87 1.96 -0.46
C ALA A 94 -5.69 3.26 -0.59
N GLU A 95 -5.03 4.42 -0.60
CA GLU A 95 -5.66 5.72 -0.82
C GLU A 95 -6.35 5.78 -2.20
N HIS A 96 -5.65 5.33 -3.24
CA HIS A 96 -6.22 5.29 -4.59
C HIS A 96 -7.46 4.39 -4.68
N LEU A 97 -7.43 3.20 -4.07
CA LEU A 97 -8.58 2.30 -4.03
C LEU A 97 -9.74 2.92 -3.25
N TYR A 98 -9.46 3.53 -2.10
CA TYR A 98 -10.46 4.21 -1.29
C TYR A 98 -11.17 5.34 -2.06
N GLU A 99 -10.43 6.11 -2.87
CA GLU A 99 -10.98 7.19 -3.69
C GLU A 99 -11.80 6.68 -4.90
N ARG A 100 -11.41 5.52 -5.46
CA ARG A 100 -12.06 4.97 -6.64
C ARG A 100 -13.33 4.18 -6.34
N ILE A 101 -13.39 3.53 -5.19
CA ILE A 101 -14.54 2.72 -4.79
C ILE A 101 -15.66 3.66 -4.38
N SER A 102 -16.75 3.66 -5.14
CA SER A 102 -17.91 4.50 -4.84
C SER A 102 -18.54 4.09 -3.51
N ARG A 103 -18.90 5.07 -2.69
CA ARG A 103 -19.60 4.84 -1.42
C ARG A 103 -21.10 4.62 -1.60
N ASP A 104 -21.61 4.94 -2.78
CA ASP A 104 -23.03 4.81 -3.11
C ASP A 104 -23.36 3.43 -3.69
N ASP A 105 -22.34 2.60 -4.00
CA ASP A 105 -22.52 1.25 -4.52
C ASP A 105 -22.86 0.26 -3.41
N GLU A 106 -23.49 -0.85 -3.79
CA GLU A 106 -23.79 -1.95 -2.86
C GLU A 106 -22.49 -2.54 -2.26
N PRO A 107 -22.49 -2.98 -0.99
CA PRO A 107 -21.28 -3.47 -0.33
C PRO A 107 -20.56 -4.60 -1.06
N VAL A 108 -21.27 -5.45 -1.79
CA VAL A 108 -20.67 -6.52 -2.60
C VAL A 108 -19.98 -5.97 -3.83
N ASP A 109 -20.56 -4.96 -4.48
CA ASP A 109 -19.95 -4.32 -5.66
C ASP A 109 -18.69 -3.56 -5.26
N ARG A 110 -18.68 -2.95 -4.08
CA ARG A 110 -17.49 -2.31 -3.51
C ARG A 110 -16.37 -3.31 -3.23
N LEU A 111 -16.69 -4.50 -2.71
CA LEU A 111 -15.72 -5.59 -2.53
C LEU A 111 -15.17 -6.08 -3.87
N HIS A 112 -16.04 -6.25 -4.86
CA HIS A 112 -15.66 -6.63 -6.22
C HIS A 112 -14.68 -5.61 -6.81
N ASP A 113 -15.03 -4.34 -6.78
CA ASP A 113 -14.20 -3.26 -7.33
C ASP A 113 -12.83 -3.18 -6.65
N PHE A 114 -12.79 -3.39 -5.32
CA PHE A 114 -11.51 -3.49 -4.61
C PHE A 114 -10.64 -4.63 -5.15
N VAL A 115 -11.18 -5.84 -5.25
CA VAL A 115 -10.42 -7.03 -5.68
C VAL A 115 -9.93 -6.86 -7.11
N VAL A 116 -10.80 -6.45 -8.01
CA VAL A 116 -10.51 -6.32 -9.44
C VAL A 116 -9.51 -5.19 -9.69
N GLU A 117 -9.70 -4.03 -9.07
CA GLU A 117 -8.78 -2.90 -9.26
C GLU A 117 -7.43 -3.17 -8.60
N TYR A 118 -7.39 -3.75 -7.40
CA TYR A 118 -6.13 -4.14 -6.76
C TYR A 118 -5.36 -5.17 -7.59
N TYR A 119 -6.04 -6.16 -8.16
CA TYR A 119 -5.44 -7.11 -9.10
C TYR A 119 -4.80 -6.38 -10.29
N ARG A 120 -5.52 -5.41 -10.89
CA ARG A 120 -5.02 -4.62 -12.03
C ARG A 120 -3.82 -3.77 -11.65
N LEU A 121 -3.82 -3.18 -10.46
CA LEU A 121 -2.70 -2.37 -9.94
C LEU A 121 -1.45 -3.21 -9.66
N CYS A 122 -1.61 -4.45 -9.19
CA CYS A 122 -0.50 -5.37 -8.95
C CYS A 122 0.17 -5.86 -10.24
N ARG A 123 -0.49 -5.77 -11.41
CA ARG A 123 0.12 -6.24 -12.68
C ARG A 123 1.29 -5.34 -13.06
N PRO A 124 2.50 -5.92 -13.26
CA PRO A 124 3.64 -5.16 -13.74
C PRO A 124 3.36 -4.55 -15.11
N GLU A 125 3.94 -3.40 -15.39
CA GLU A 125 3.82 -2.76 -16.70
C GLU A 125 4.44 -3.64 -17.80
N SER A 126 3.68 -3.81 -18.88
CA SER A 126 4.27 -4.32 -20.13
C SER A 126 5.19 -3.26 -20.72
N ARG A 127 6.38 -3.68 -21.22
CA ARG A 127 7.36 -2.80 -21.84
C ARG A 127 6.71 -1.74 -22.74
N GLY A 128 6.92 -0.48 -22.45
CA GLY A 128 6.65 0.64 -23.35
C GLY A 128 5.47 1.57 -23.02
N LYS A 129 4.77 1.38 -21.91
CA LYS A 129 3.74 2.34 -21.45
C LYS A 129 3.95 2.66 -19.97
N THR A 130 4.74 3.67 -19.69
CA THR A 130 4.96 4.21 -18.34
C THR A 130 3.72 4.99 -17.92
N THR A 131 2.81 4.33 -17.23
CA THR A 131 1.83 5.04 -16.41
C THR A 131 2.35 5.00 -14.97
N LYS A 132 2.54 6.17 -14.34
CA LYS A 132 3.05 6.37 -12.97
C LYS A 132 2.31 5.59 -11.87
N LYS A 133 1.39 4.69 -12.22
CA LYS A 133 0.44 4.03 -11.30
C LYS A 133 0.74 2.56 -11.01
N ARG A 134 1.73 1.95 -11.69
CA ARG A 134 2.02 0.53 -11.48
C ARG A 134 3.40 0.33 -10.89
N PRO A 135 3.56 -0.57 -9.90
CA PRO A 135 4.85 -0.81 -9.27
C PRO A 135 5.83 -1.45 -10.28
N PRO A 136 7.11 -1.06 -10.26
CA PRO A 136 8.15 -1.72 -11.03
C PRO A 136 8.26 -3.21 -10.64
N ARG A 137 8.67 -4.04 -11.59
CA ARG A 137 8.86 -5.49 -11.34
C ARG A 137 9.79 -5.75 -10.14
N ALA A 138 10.86 -4.98 -10.01
CA ALA A 138 11.80 -5.10 -8.89
C ALA A 138 11.14 -4.86 -7.53
N LEU A 139 10.13 -3.97 -7.44
CA LEU A 139 9.38 -3.75 -6.21
C LEU A 139 8.46 -4.93 -5.89
N ALA A 140 7.88 -5.58 -6.90
CA ALA A 140 7.08 -6.80 -6.71
C ALA A 140 7.96 -7.98 -6.24
N GLU A 141 9.17 -8.12 -6.77
CA GLU A 141 10.16 -9.10 -6.31
C GLU A 141 10.60 -8.82 -4.86
N PHE A 142 10.81 -7.55 -4.51
CA PHE A 142 11.08 -7.14 -3.13
C PHE A 142 9.92 -7.49 -2.18
N ALA A 143 8.68 -7.22 -2.58
CA ALA A 143 7.48 -7.54 -1.80
C ALA A 143 7.39 -9.05 -1.48
N GLN A 144 7.69 -9.91 -2.45
CA GLN A 144 7.72 -11.36 -2.22
C GLN A 144 8.82 -11.79 -1.26
N HIS A 145 10.02 -11.22 -1.42
CA HIS A 145 11.10 -11.49 -0.48
C HIS A 145 10.71 -11.03 0.93
N LEU A 146 10.07 -9.87 1.07
CA LEU A 146 9.60 -9.35 2.35
C LEU A 146 8.61 -10.31 3.03
N LEU A 147 7.62 -10.81 2.27
CA LEU A 147 6.62 -11.77 2.78
C LEU A 147 7.24 -13.06 3.30
N THR A 148 8.32 -13.53 2.68
CA THR A 148 8.95 -14.80 3.04
C THR A 148 10.03 -14.66 4.11
N ALA A 149 10.79 -13.55 4.10
CA ALA A 149 11.94 -13.35 4.95
C ALA A 149 11.66 -12.49 6.19
N GLN A 150 10.69 -11.56 6.11
CA GLN A 150 10.39 -10.58 7.15
C GLN A 150 8.87 -10.41 7.32
N PRO A 151 8.16 -11.43 7.81
CA PRO A 151 6.68 -11.44 7.85
C PRO A 151 6.09 -10.34 8.75
N THR A 152 6.80 -9.91 9.78
CA THR A 152 6.35 -8.82 10.67
C THR A 152 6.35 -7.47 9.94
N GLU A 153 7.42 -7.17 9.23
CA GLU A 153 7.56 -5.97 8.41
C GLU A 153 6.56 -5.97 7.25
N ALA A 154 6.38 -7.13 6.61
CA ALA A 154 5.37 -7.32 5.58
C ALA A 154 3.96 -7.02 6.10
N ALA A 155 3.57 -7.59 7.25
CA ALA A 155 2.27 -7.36 7.87
C ALA A 155 2.03 -5.87 8.20
N ARG A 156 3.08 -5.17 8.64
CA ARG A 156 3.01 -3.72 8.89
C ARG A 156 2.82 -2.94 7.59
N ALA A 157 3.61 -3.25 6.58
CA ALA A 157 3.56 -2.57 5.29
C ALA A 157 2.22 -2.74 4.58
N PHE A 158 1.61 -3.93 4.64
CA PHE A 158 0.28 -4.20 4.08
C PHE A 158 -0.88 -3.66 4.92
N GLY A 159 -0.62 -3.16 6.14
CA GLY A 159 -1.64 -2.70 7.08
C GLY A 159 -2.73 -1.83 6.48
N PRO A 160 -2.43 -0.77 5.70
CA PRO A 160 -3.43 0.10 5.08
C PRO A 160 -4.41 -0.64 4.15
N LEU A 161 -3.92 -1.54 3.30
CA LEU A 161 -4.75 -2.35 2.41
C LEU A 161 -5.60 -3.37 3.18
N VAL A 162 -5.00 -4.03 4.18
CA VAL A 162 -5.71 -4.98 5.05
C VAL A 162 -6.86 -4.28 5.76
N SER A 163 -6.62 -3.08 6.31
CA SER A 163 -7.64 -2.33 7.04
C SER A 163 -8.79 -1.89 6.13
N LEU A 164 -8.48 -1.38 4.94
CA LEU A 164 -9.49 -1.00 3.96
C LEU A 164 -10.35 -2.20 3.53
N PHE A 165 -9.72 -3.32 3.22
CA PHE A 165 -10.47 -4.52 2.81
C PHE A 165 -11.27 -5.13 3.97
N GLU A 166 -10.75 -5.11 5.20
CA GLU A 166 -11.46 -5.53 6.41
C GLU A 166 -12.73 -4.70 6.65
N GLU A 167 -12.68 -3.38 6.39
CA GLU A 167 -13.84 -2.49 6.45
C GLU A 167 -14.92 -2.91 5.43
N LEU A 168 -14.54 -3.08 4.16
CA LEU A 168 -15.45 -3.51 3.09
C LEU A 168 -16.07 -4.88 3.36
N LEU A 169 -15.29 -5.84 3.88
CA LEU A 169 -15.82 -7.13 4.35
C LEU A 169 -16.83 -6.96 5.49
N GLY A 170 -16.61 -5.99 6.38
CA GLY A 170 -17.53 -5.67 7.46
C GLY A 170 -18.88 -5.19 6.94
N GLU A 171 -18.87 -4.31 5.96
CA GLU A 171 -20.09 -3.79 5.32
C GLU A 171 -20.87 -4.89 4.60
N ALA A 172 -20.19 -5.73 3.80
CA ALA A 172 -20.83 -6.85 3.12
C ALA A 172 -21.39 -7.92 4.08
N ALA A 173 -20.73 -8.14 5.22
CA ALA A 173 -21.25 -9.02 6.25
C ALA A 173 -22.50 -8.46 6.93
N ALA A 174 -22.57 -7.14 7.12
CA ALA A 174 -23.73 -6.46 7.73
C ALA A 174 -24.99 -6.57 6.86
N THR A 175 -24.86 -6.68 5.53
CA THR A 175 -26.00 -6.94 4.63
C THR A 175 -26.39 -8.42 4.53
N GLY A 176 -25.61 -9.32 5.14
CA GLY A 176 -25.81 -10.77 5.03
C GLY A 176 -25.33 -11.38 3.71
N ALA A 177 -24.68 -10.61 2.84
CA ALA A 177 -24.16 -11.09 1.56
C ALA A 177 -23.01 -12.10 1.72
N ILE A 178 -22.20 -11.91 2.75
CA ILE A 178 -21.13 -12.85 3.12
C ILE A 178 -21.34 -13.38 4.56
N ARG A 179 -20.70 -14.48 4.87
CA ARG A 179 -20.81 -15.13 6.19
C ARG A 179 -20.27 -14.23 7.30
N ALA A 180 -21.04 -14.08 8.38
CA ALA A 180 -20.69 -13.25 9.53
C ALA A 180 -19.60 -13.86 10.44
N ASP A 181 -19.39 -15.19 10.37
CA ASP A 181 -18.44 -15.95 11.18
C ASP A 181 -16.99 -15.86 10.68
N LEU A 182 -16.76 -15.22 9.53
CA LEU A 182 -15.44 -15.06 8.95
C LEU A 182 -14.53 -14.17 9.80
N ASN A 183 -13.31 -14.60 10.05
CA ASN A 183 -12.27 -13.73 10.57
C ASN A 183 -11.82 -12.77 9.45
N ARG A 184 -12.46 -11.59 9.38
CA ARG A 184 -12.29 -10.61 8.32
C ARG A 184 -10.83 -10.20 8.11
N ARG A 185 -10.08 -9.96 9.19
CA ARG A 185 -8.67 -9.58 9.12
C ARG A 185 -7.80 -10.68 8.50
N ARG A 186 -8.07 -11.94 8.84
CA ARG A 186 -7.38 -13.09 8.25
C ARG A 186 -7.73 -13.26 6.78
N ILE A 187 -9.01 -13.13 6.44
CA ILE A 187 -9.47 -13.22 5.05
C ILE A 187 -8.84 -12.10 4.21
N ALA A 188 -8.81 -10.86 4.73
CA ALA A 188 -8.17 -9.75 4.05
C ALA A 188 -6.70 -10.05 3.72
N GLY A 189 -5.93 -10.54 4.69
CA GLY A 189 -4.54 -10.94 4.45
C GLY A 189 -4.41 -12.02 3.37
N VAL A 190 -5.16 -13.11 3.50
CA VAL A 190 -5.13 -14.23 2.54
C VAL A 190 -5.51 -13.79 1.11
N VAL A 191 -6.53 -12.94 0.97
CA VAL A 191 -6.98 -12.44 -0.34
C VAL A 191 -5.91 -11.55 -0.98
N LEU A 192 -5.33 -10.61 -0.23
CA LEU A 192 -4.28 -9.72 -0.72
C LEU A 192 -3.03 -10.50 -1.14
N GLU A 193 -2.62 -11.49 -0.34
CA GLU A 193 -1.50 -12.39 -0.67
C GLU A 193 -1.81 -13.22 -1.92
N ALA A 194 -3.01 -13.80 -2.03
CA ALA A 194 -3.43 -14.60 -3.17
C ALA A 194 -3.43 -13.78 -4.48
N ILE A 195 -3.94 -12.54 -4.45
CA ILE A 195 -3.91 -11.61 -5.59
C ILE A 195 -2.46 -11.35 -6.01
N MET A 196 -1.63 -10.92 -5.08
CA MET A 196 -0.25 -10.57 -5.37
C MET A 196 0.54 -11.77 -5.89
N PHE A 197 0.40 -12.96 -5.28
CA PHE A 197 1.08 -14.17 -5.72
C PHE A 197 0.58 -14.64 -7.10
N ASN A 198 -0.72 -14.59 -7.35
CA ASN A 198 -1.29 -14.93 -8.67
C ASN A 198 -0.73 -14.04 -9.78
N VAL A 199 -0.74 -12.71 -9.56
CA VAL A 199 -0.19 -11.75 -10.51
C VAL A 199 1.29 -11.99 -10.76
N PHE A 200 2.05 -12.26 -9.72
CA PHE A 200 3.49 -12.50 -9.85
C PHE A 200 3.80 -13.80 -10.61
N SER A 201 3.15 -14.91 -10.29
CA SER A 201 3.37 -16.19 -10.96
C SER A 201 3.07 -16.11 -12.47
N ARG A 202 2.06 -15.34 -12.86
CA ARG A 202 1.74 -15.04 -14.28
C ARG A 202 2.81 -14.20 -14.97
N THR A 203 3.53 -13.36 -14.24
CA THR A 203 4.62 -12.54 -14.77
C THR A 203 5.85 -13.37 -15.11
N ILE A 204 6.07 -14.48 -14.40
CA ILE A 204 7.27 -15.34 -14.56
C ILE A 204 7.14 -16.34 -15.72
N GLY A 205 5.94 -16.67 -16.19
CA GLY A 205 5.89 -17.54 -17.36
C GLY A 205 4.78 -18.55 -17.47
N SER A 206 3.65 -18.36 -16.83
CA SER A 206 2.48 -19.18 -17.15
C SER A 206 1.73 -18.56 -18.34
N PRO A 207 1.61 -19.28 -19.48
CA PRO A 207 0.77 -18.84 -20.58
C PRO A 207 -0.68 -18.72 -20.10
N HIS A 208 -1.44 -17.80 -20.70
CA HIS A 208 -2.87 -17.67 -20.47
C HIS A 208 -3.57 -19.01 -20.72
N LEU A 209 -4.10 -19.62 -19.71
CA LEU A 209 -4.97 -20.80 -19.76
C LEU A 209 -6.43 -20.31 -19.71
N GLY A 210 -6.91 -19.69 -20.78
CA GLY A 210 -8.31 -19.25 -20.88
C GLY A 210 -8.50 -17.87 -21.50
N ASP A 211 -9.69 -17.60 -22.01
CA ASP A 211 -10.10 -16.35 -22.67
C ASP A 211 -10.72 -15.34 -21.67
N GLY A 212 -10.80 -15.65 -20.35
CA GLY A 212 -11.43 -14.83 -19.32
C GLY A 212 -10.55 -13.70 -18.76
N ASP A 213 -11.15 -12.73 -18.06
CA ASP A 213 -10.42 -11.77 -17.25
C ASP A 213 -9.98 -12.43 -15.93
N PRO A 214 -8.67 -12.58 -15.69
CA PRO A 214 -8.18 -13.26 -14.50
C PRO A 214 -8.54 -12.57 -13.17
N ALA A 215 -8.84 -11.26 -13.20
CA ALA A 215 -9.30 -10.54 -12.03
C ALA A 215 -10.73 -10.97 -11.65
N GLU A 216 -11.60 -11.10 -12.65
CA GLU A 216 -12.97 -11.57 -12.46
C GLU A 216 -13.03 -13.05 -12.04
N GLU A 217 -12.22 -13.91 -12.67
CA GLU A 217 -12.12 -15.32 -12.28
C GLU A 217 -11.67 -15.49 -10.81
N LEU A 218 -10.71 -14.66 -10.38
CA LEU A 218 -10.24 -14.67 -9.01
C LEU A 218 -11.30 -14.12 -8.05
N TRP A 219 -12.02 -13.06 -8.44
CA TRP A 219 -13.15 -12.55 -7.68
C TRP A 219 -14.22 -13.61 -7.46
N ASP A 220 -14.64 -14.28 -8.51
CA ASP A 220 -15.65 -15.35 -8.42
C ASP A 220 -15.25 -16.45 -7.44
N LEU A 221 -13.99 -16.90 -7.51
CA LEU A 221 -13.46 -17.90 -6.58
C LEU A 221 -13.50 -17.41 -5.13
N ILE A 222 -13.05 -16.20 -4.86
CA ILE A 222 -13.00 -15.60 -3.53
C ILE A 222 -14.42 -15.39 -2.99
N PHE A 223 -15.30 -14.80 -3.79
CA PHE A 223 -16.66 -14.49 -3.37
C PHE A 223 -17.48 -15.75 -3.07
N GLN A 224 -17.39 -16.80 -3.91
CA GLN A 224 -18.06 -18.08 -3.66
C GLN A 224 -17.60 -18.72 -2.33
N GLY A 225 -16.32 -18.55 -1.94
CA GLY A 225 -15.81 -19.02 -0.65
C GLY A 225 -16.34 -18.24 0.57
N MET A 226 -16.75 -16.99 0.38
CA MET A 226 -17.24 -16.09 1.43
C MET A 226 -18.76 -15.98 1.50
N ARG A 227 -19.44 -16.25 0.40
CA ARG A 227 -20.88 -16.06 0.25
C ARG A 227 -21.69 -16.76 1.32
N ASN A 228 -22.74 -16.09 1.78
CA ASN A 228 -23.75 -16.73 2.63
C ASN A 228 -24.67 -17.61 1.76
N ASN A 229 -24.72 -18.89 2.06
CA ASN A 229 -25.54 -19.88 1.32
C ASN A 229 -26.86 -20.21 2.04
N SER A 230 -27.29 -19.30 2.98
CA SER A 230 -28.50 -19.51 3.77
C SER A 230 -29.74 -19.12 2.98
#